data_9ff5c89e4c831d8a5eaadac2c146cbe7
#
_entry.id   9ff5c89e4c831d8a5eaadac2c146cbe7
#
_cell.length_a   1.000
_cell.length_b   1.000
_cell.length_c   1.000
_cell.angle_alpha   90.00
_cell.angle_beta   90.00
_cell.angle_gamma   90.00
#
_symmetry.space_group_name_H-M   'P 1'
#
loop_
_entity.id
_entity.type
_entity.pdbx_description
1 polymer ?
#
loop_
_entity_poly.entity_id
_entity_poly.type
_entity_poly.pdbx_seq_one_letter_code
_entity_poly.pdbx_strand_id
1 'polypeptide(L)'
;VINLEVPKKFIPLVNMAHQVATEIFRPNSRKYDASEHTRPQELDMFGALLRGMEASGAAPSGRTGLTGVGRAATKDVGVRNDGNLASVLGAIELSWGDVAFAMSIPGQGLGNAAINSVANAEQRERFKDLWVAMAITEPEAGSDSAAIRATATLDDDHYVLNGEKIFVSAGQRCDAVVVWATLDKTKGRAAIKSFVVPKGTPGMEVAGLEHKLGIRASDTATIRLDNCRIPRDNLLGSPEINVEKGFAGAMATFDNTRPLVAAQAIGVARASLERARELLERAGIDIDYDRPAYGQSAAAATFLQLEADWEAAYLLALEAAWMADNNKPNSLQASMAKAKAGRIGSEITLRCVELCGSLGYGEGELLEKWARDSKILDIFEGTQQIQQLIVARRLLGKTSAELK
;
A
#
# COMPACT_ATOMS: atom_id res chain seq x y z
N VAL A 1 -0.14 -3.23 -29.77
CA VAL A 1 -0.75 -1.91 -29.57
C VAL A 1 -1.05 -1.77 -28.11
N ILE A 2 -0.48 -0.77 -27.45
CA ILE A 2 -0.79 -0.44 -26.06
C ILE A 2 -2.05 0.43 -26.11
N ASN A 3 -3.14 -0.03 -25.49
CA ASN A 3 -4.33 0.78 -25.29
C ASN A 3 -4.23 1.42 -23.89
N LEU A 4 -4.09 2.74 -23.85
CA LEU A 4 -3.95 3.52 -22.62
C LEU A 4 -5.31 4.02 -22.08
N GLU A 5 -6.39 3.81 -22.84
CA GLU A 5 -7.72 4.17 -22.37
C GLU A 5 -8.16 3.27 -21.21
N VAL A 6 -8.82 3.86 -20.24
CA VAL A 6 -9.49 3.10 -19.17
C VAL A 6 -10.53 2.17 -19.80
N PRO A 7 -10.46 0.85 -19.59
CA PRO A 7 -11.44 -0.06 -20.15
C PRO A 7 -12.86 0.35 -19.77
N LYS A 8 -13.78 0.41 -20.75
CA LYS A 8 -15.16 0.91 -20.56
C LYS A 8 -15.87 0.26 -19.37
N LYS A 9 -15.60 -1.02 -19.09
CA LYS A 9 -16.17 -1.75 -17.94
C LYS A 9 -15.74 -1.19 -16.58
N PHE A 10 -14.62 -0.46 -16.48
CA PHE A 10 -14.13 0.14 -15.24
C PHE A 10 -14.53 1.60 -15.06
N ILE A 11 -15.05 2.26 -16.08
CA ILE A 11 -15.48 3.66 -15.99
C ILE A 11 -16.46 3.90 -14.82
N PRO A 12 -17.49 3.05 -14.60
CA PRO A 12 -18.40 3.24 -13.46
C PRO A 12 -17.68 3.15 -12.10
N LEU A 13 -16.74 2.21 -11.96
CA LEU A 13 -15.94 2.06 -10.73
C LEU A 13 -15.04 3.27 -10.50
N VAL A 14 -14.33 3.71 -11.53
CA VAL A 14 -13.44 4.89 -11.47
C VAL A 14 -14.24 6.13 -11.10
N ASN A 15 -15.40 6.36 -11.74
CA ASN A 15 -16.26 7.49 -11.44
C ASN A 15 -16.80 7.45 -10.00
N MET A 16 -17.19 6.27 -9.52
CA MET A 16 -17.66 6.11 -8.14
C MET A 16 -16.52 6.38 -7.14
N ALA A 17 -15.32 5.85 -7.38
CA ALA A 17 -14.15 6.11 -6.54
C ALA A 17 -13.80 7.61 -6.52
N HIS A 18 -13.84 8.27 -7.68
CA HIS A 18 -13.63 9.71 -7.79
C HIS A 18 -14.69 10.52 -7.05
N GLN A 19 -15.98 10.13 -7.15
CA GLN A 19 -17.06 10.78 -6.42
C GLN A 19 -16.85 10.66 -4.89
N VAL A 20 -16.51 9.49 -4.37
CA VAL A 20 -16.17 9.30 -2.96
C VAL A 20 -14.97 10.16 -2.56
N ALA A 21 -13.95 10.22 -3.40
CA ALA A 21 -12.77 11.04 -3.17
C ALA A 21 -13.11 12.53 -3.10
N THR A 22 -14.00 13.01 -3.97
CA THR A 22 -14.42 14.41 -4.06
C THR A 22 -15.37 14.80 -2.93
N GLU A 23 -16.38 13.98 -2.65
CA GLU A 23 -17.48 14.34 -1.74
C GLU A 23 -17.20 13.96 -0.28
N ILE A 24 -16.38 12.93 -0.04
CA ILE A 24 -16.12 12.42 1.31
C ILE A 24 -14.68 12.66 1.75
N PHE A 25 -13.68 12.23 0.95
CA PHE A 25 -12.29 12.23 1.41
C PHE A 25 -11.71 13.65 1.46
N ARG A 26 -11.76 14.35 0.34
CA ARG A 26 -11.14 15.67 0.20
C ARG A 26 -11.71 16.74 1.16
N PRO A 27 -13.02 16.86 1.37
CA PRO A 27 -13.58 17.82 2.33
C PRO A 27 -13.17 17.55 3.78
N ASN A 28 -12.92 16.31 4.14
CA ASN A 28 -12.54 15.91 5.49
C ASN A 28 -11.03 15.80 5.71
N SER A 29 -10.24 15.91 4.64
CA SER A 29 -8.79 15.71 4.63
C SER A 29 -8.06 16.56 5.67
N ARG A 30 -8.28 17.89 5.67
CA ARG A 30 -7.66 18.82 6.63
C ARG A 30 -8.12 18.57 8.07
N LYS A 31 -9.39 18.28 8.28
CA LYS A 31 -9.96 18.02 9.61
C LYS A 31 -9.20 16.90 10.34
N TYR A 32 -8.96 15.80 9.67
CA TYR A 32 -8.30 14.64 10.27
C TYR A 32 -6.77 14.69 10.21
N ASP A 33 -6.18 15.51 9.34
CA ASP A 33 -4.76 15.85 9.40
C ASP A 33 -4.45 16.68 10.66
N ALA A 34 -5.31 17.65 10.98
CA ALA A 34 -5.17 18.49 12.19
C ALA A 34 -5.47 17.74 13.48
N SER A 35 -6.39 16.78 13.44
CA SER A 35 -6.79 15.97 14.62
C SER A 35 -6.21 14.55 14.54
N GLU A 36 -4.88 14.44 14.55
CA GLU A 36 -4.16 13.17 14.47
C GLU A 36 -4.71 12.12 15.47
N HIS A 37 -4.75 10.86 15.06
CA HIS A 37 -5.33 9.71 15.79
C HIS A 37 -6.85 9.71 15.95
N THR A 38 -7.56 10.75 15.52
CA THR A 38 -9.02 10.75 15.50
C THR A 38 -9.52 9.80 14.41
N ARG A 39 -10.49 8.96 14.78
CA ARG A 39 -11.10 8.01 13.82
C ARG A 39 -11.98 8.74 12.82
N PRO A 40 -11.74 8.64 11.51
CA PRO A 40 -12.66 9.16 10.51
C PRO A 40 -13.95 8.36 10.49
N GLN A 41 -15.04 8.92 11.03
CA GLN A 41 -16.35 8.26 11.12
C GLN A 41 -16.96 8.04 9.73
N GLU A 42 -16.66 8.92 8.80
CA GLU A 42 -17.09 8.85 7.40
C GLU A 42 -16.64 7.57 6.71
N LEU A 43 -15.49 7.00 7.13
CA LEU A 43 -14.96 5.73 6.61
C LEU A 43 -15.73 4.50 7.08
N ASP A 44 -16.40 4.54 8.22
CA ASP A 44 -17.18 3.40 8.72
C ASP A 44 -18.38 3.14 7.81
N MET A 45 -19.06 4.20 7.39
CA MET A 45 -20.18 4.13 6.46
C MET A 45 -19.71 3.66 5.07
N PHE A 46 -18.61 4.22 4.59
CA PHE A 46 -18.03 3.80 3.31
C PHE A 46 -17.55 2.35 3.32
N GLY A 47 -16.89 1.90 4.37
CA GLY A 47 -16.49 0.49 4.53
C GLY A 47 -17.67 -0.47 4.60
N ALA A 48 -18.78 -0.08 5.24
CA ALA A 48 -20.01 -0.88 5.25
C ALA A 48 -20.65 -0.98 3.85
N LEU A 49 -20.66 0.13 3.10
CA LEU A 49 -21.13 0.17 1.72
C LEU A 49 -20.31 -0.76 0.82
N LEU A 50 -18.99 -0.69 0.90
CA LEU A 50 -18.09 -1.56 0.12
C LEU A 50 -18.34 -3.04 0.40
N ARG A 51 -18.45 -3.43 1.67
CA ARG A 51 -18.77 -4.83 2.04
C ARG A 51 -20.12 -5.27 1.49
N GLY A 52 -21.13 -4.40 1.52
CA GLY A 52 -22.44 -4.70 0.91
C GLY A 52 -22.36 -4.91 -0.60
N MET A 53 -21.57 -4.09 -1.29
CA MET A 53 -21.34 -4.23 -2.74
C MET A 53 -20.55 -5.50 -3.09
N GLU A 54 -19.54 -5.86 -2.30
CA GLU A 54 -18.79 -7.12 -2.45
C GLU A 54 -19.70 -8.34 -2.27
N ALA A 55 -20.53 -8.33 -1.23
CA ALA A 55 -21.46 -9.41 -0.94
C ALA A 55 -22.52 -9.61 -2.05
N SER A 56 -22.92 -8.52 -2.73
CA SER A 56 -23.85 -8.56 -3.87
C SER A 56 -23.17 -8.88 -5.21
N GLY A 57 -21.83 -8.98 -5.24
CA GLY A 57 -21.07 -9.15 -6.48
C GLY A 57 -21.02 -7.90 -7.38
N ALA A 58 -21.49 -6.76 -6.88
CA ALA A 58 -21.57 -5.51 -7.63
C ALA A 58 -20.23 -4.73 -7.67
N ALA A 59 -19.29 -5.06 -6.79
CA ALA A 59 -17.93 -4.51 -6.80
C ALA A 59 -16.90 -5.61 -7.05
N PRO A 60 -15.81 -5.33 -7.79
CA PRO A 60 -14.64 -6.18 -7.73
C PRO A 60 -14.18 -6.20 -6.26
N SER A 61 -13.88 -7.39 -5.73
CA SER A 61 -13.44 -7.54 -4.35
C SER A 61 -12.34 -6.51 -4.06
N GLY A 62 -12.65 -5.49 -3.28
CA GLY A 62 -11.77 -4.36 -2.92
C GLY A 62 -10.64 -4.79 -1.98
N ARG A 63 -9.95 -5.87 -2.36
CA ARG A 63 -8.93 -6.51 -1.55
C ARG A 63 -7.65 -5.68 -1.59
N THR A 64 -7.08 -5.49 -0.44
CA THR A 64 -5.75 -4.92 -0.26
C THR A 64 -4.71 -5.88 -0.87
N GLY A 65 -4.36 -5.65 -2.13
CA GLY A 65 -3.38 -6.45 -2.85
C GLY A 65 -3.93 -7.04 -4.16
N LEU A 66 -3.04 -7.16 -5.14
CA LEU A 66 -3.32 -7.83 -6.40
C LEU A 66 -3.59 -9.32 -6.15
N THR A 67 -4.50 -9.90 -6.91
CA THR A 67 -4.85 -11.31 -6.83
C THR A 67 -4.43 -12.05 -8.09
N GLY A 68 -4.17 -13.34 -7.99
CA GLY A 68 -3.95 -14.18 -9.17
C GLY A 68 -2.49 -14.39 -9.59
N VAL A 69 -1.52 -13.75 -8.96
CA VAL A 69 -0.10 -14.06 -9.21
C VAL A 69 0.18 -15.48 -8.72
N GLY A 70 0.47 -16.39 -9.65
CA GLY A 70 0.74 -17.82 -9.35
C GLY A 70 -0.43 -18.77 -9.45
N ARG A 71 -1.62 -18.34 -9.90
CA ARG A 71 -2.68 -19.31 -10.31
C ARG A 71 -2.29 -19.99 -11.59
N ALA A 72 -2.48 -21.33 -11.63
CA ALA A 72 -2.28 -22.11 -12.85
C ALA A 72 -3.07 -21.48 -14.01
N ALA A 73 -2.39 -21.29 -15.14
CA ALA A 73 -3.01 -20.75 -16.34
C ALA A 73 -4.25 -21.59 -16.71
N THR A 74 -5.43 -21.01 -16.57
CA THR A 74 -6.62 -21.54 -17.23
C THR A 74 -6.45 -21.33 -18.74
N LYS A 75 -6.91 -22.31 -19.53
CA LYS A 75 -6.81 -22.35 -20.99
C LYS A 75 -6.99 -20.97 -21.62
N ASP A 76 -6.16 -20.68 -22.61
CA ASP A 76 -6.00 -19.47 -23.39
C ASP A 76 -7.31 -18.69 -23.62
N VAL A 77 -7.47 -17.56 -22.93
CA VAL A 77 -8.68 -16.71 -22.98
C VAL A 77 -8.31 -15.31 -23.50
N GLY A 78 -7.20 -15.17 -24.18
CA GLY A 78 -6.73 -13.88 -24.69
C GLY A 78 -6.23 -12.91 -23.62
N VAL A 79 -5.96 -11.67 -24.00
CA VAL A 79 -5.49 -10.58 -23.11
C VAL A 79 -6.63 -10.12 -22.20
N ARG A 80 -6.37 -10.06 -20.89
CA ARG A 80 -7.33 -9.66 -19.86
C ARG A 80 -6.97 -8.32 -19.25
N ASN A 81 -7.99 -7.49 -19.04
CA ASN A 81 -7.98 -6.40 -18.08
C ASN A 81 -9.00 -6.79 -17.01
N ASP A 82 -8.54 -7.04 -15.78
CA ASP A 82 -9.39 -7.63 -14.75
C ASP A 82 -9.28 -6.88 -13.42
N GLY A 83 -9.59 -7.53 -12.31
CA GLY A 83 -9.70 -6.95 -10.98
C GLY A 83 -8.45 -6.23 -10.48
N ASN A 84 -7.24 -6.64 -10.91
CA ASN A 84 -6.01 -5.97 -10.50
C ASN A 84 -5.87 -4.58 -11.11
N LEU A 85 -6.18 -4.45 -12.40
CA LEU A 85 -6.19 -3.15 -13.06
C LEU A 85 -7.28 -2.24 -12.47
N ALA A 86 -8.48 -2.79 -12.20
CA ALA A 86 -9.55 -2.07 -11.53
C ALA A 86 -9.13 -1.57 -10.14
N SER A 87 -8.43 -2.39 -9.36
CA SER A 87 -7.92 -2.02 -8.02
C SER A 87 -6.91 -0.88 -8.08
N VAL A 88 -5.98 -0.91 -9.04
CA VAL A 88 -5.00 0.16 -9.24
C VAL A 88 -5.69 1.47 -9.64
N LEU A 89 -6.63 1.44 -10.60
CA LEU A 89 -7.38 2.62 -11.01
C LEU A 89 -8.20 3.21 -9.85
N GLY A 90 -8.91 2.37 -9.09
CA GLY A 90 -9.67 2.80 -7.93
C GLY A 90 -8.78 3.40 -6.82
N ALA A 91 -7.62 2.80 -6.56
CA ALA A 91 -6.66 3.31 -5.58
C ALA A 91 -6.09 4.68 -5.97
N ILE A 92 -5.87 4.94 -7.27
CA ILE A 92 -5.46 6.26 -7.77
C ILE A 92 -6.52 7.30 -7.44
N GLU A 93 -7.80 7.03 -7.74
CA GLU A 93 -8.89 7.97 -7.50
C GLU A 93 -9.10 8.25 -6.00
N LEU A 94 -9.15 7.22 -5.17
CA LEU A 94 -9.32 7.40 -3.73
C LEU A 94 -8.14 8.18 -3.12
N SER A 95 -6.90 7.89 -3.54
CA SER A 95 -5.70 8.58 -3.04
C SER A 95 -5.57 10.01 -3.57
N TRP A 96 -6.16 10.33 -4.72
CA TRP A 96 -6.35 11.70 -5.21
C TRP A 96 -7.23 12.51 -4.24
N GLY A 97 -8.22 11.89 -3.62
CA GLY A 97 -9.01 12.51 -2.56
C GLY A 97 -8.21 12.73 -1.28
N ASP A 98 -7.78 11.63 -0.67
CA ASP A 98 -6.91 11.61 0.51
C ASP A 98 -6.30 10.20 0.70
N VAL A 99 -4.98 10.12 0.66
CA VAL A 99 -4.28 8.82 0.78
C VAL A 99 -4.39 8.23 2.19
N ALA A 100 -4.45 9.06 3.23
CA ALA A 100 -4.61 8.57 4.60
C ALA A 100 -5.99 7.93 4.81
N PHE A 101 -7.04 8.51 4.21
CA PHE A 101 -8.37 7.90 4.19
C PHE A 101 -8.38 6.60 3.39
N ALA A 102 -7.79 6.60 2.19
CA ALA A 102 -7.71 5.40 1.34
C ALA A 102 -7.05 4.22 2.08
N MET A 103 -6.01 4.49 2.88
CA MET A 103 -5.31 3.50 3.70
C MET A 103 -6.08 3.07 4.96
N SER A 104 -7.10 3.83 5.37
CA SER A 104 -7.84 3.63 6.63
C SER A 104 -9.23 3.04 6.42
N ILE A 105 -9.58 2.62 5.21
CA ILE A 105 -10.86 1.99 4.89
C ILE A 105 -10.99 0.67 5.67
N PRO A 106 -12.03 0.49 6.51
CA PRO A 106 -12.24 -0.72 7.28
C PRO A 106 -12.40 -1.96 6.39
N GLY A 107 -11.78 -3.07 6.78
CA GLY A 107 -11.81 -4.33 6.03
C GLY A 107 -10.73 -4.47 4.97
N GLN A 108 -9.97 -3.40 4.70
CA GLN A 108 -8.88 -3.41 3.71
C GLN A 108 -7.52 -3.24 4.40
N GLY A 109 -7.05 -4.28 5.09
CA GLY A 109 -5.76 -4.28 5.80
C GLY A 109 -4.69 -5.12 5.11
N LEU A 110 -3.41 -4.77 5.33
CA LEU A 110 -2.27 -5.59 4.85
C LEU A 110 -2.27 -7.00 5.44
N GLY A 111 -2.84 -7.18 6.65
CA GLY A 111 -3.03 -8.51 7.24
C GLY A 111 -3.99 -9.38 6.42
N ASN A 112 -5.03 -8.79 5.82
CA ASN A 112 -5.91 -9.51 4.91
C ASN A 112 -5.16 -9.98 3.66
N ALA A 113 -4.24 -9.17 3.11
CA ALA A 113 -3.37 -9.58 2.01
C ALA A 113 -2.42 -10.72 2.43
N ALA A 114 -1.86 -10.67 3.63
CA ALA A 114 -1.01 -11.73 4.17
C ALA A 114 -1.80 -13.05 4.34
N ILE A 115 -3.01 -13.01 4.89
CA ILE A 115 -3.89 -14.18 5.00
C ILE A 115 -4.17 -14.77 3.63
N ASN A 116 -4.53 -13.96 2.64
CA ASN A 116 -4.80 -14.41 1.29
C ASN A 116 -3.59 -15.09 0.62
N SER A 117 -2.38 -14.64 0.96
CA SER A 117 -1.13 -15.17 0.36
C SER A 117 -0.64 -16.46 1.02
N VAL A 118 -0.86 -16.64 2.34
CA VAL A 118 -0.22 -17.69 3.13
C VAL A 118 -1.19 -18.73 3.69
N ALA A 119 -2.42 -18.32 4.03
CA ALA A 119 -3.39 -19.17 4.71
C ALA A 119 -3.92 -20.31 3.81
N ASN A 120 -4.28 -21.44 4.42
CA ASN A 120 -5.02 -22.50 3.78
C ASN A 120 -6.51 -22.10 3.58
N ALA A 121 -7.31 -22.96 2.94
CA ALA A 121 -8.70 -22.64 2.63
C ALA A 121 -9.58 -22.44 3.89
N GLU A 122 -9.38 -23.28 4.90
CA GLU A 122 -10.11 -23.20 6.18
C GLU A 122 -9.78 -21.91 6.94
N GLN A 123 -8.51 -21.57 7.02
CA GLN A 123 -8.06 -20.33 7.67
C GLN A 123 -8.58 -19.08 6.94
N ARG A 124 -8.59 -19.09 5.59
CA ARG A 124 -9.18 -17.99 4.81
C ARG A 124 -10.66 -17.81 5.09
N GLU A 125 -11.41 -18.90 5.19
CA GLU A 125 -12.86 -18.86 5.53
C GLU A 125 -13.06 -18.36 6.96
N ARG A 126 -12.25 -18.83 7.92
CA ARG A 126 -12.32 -18.45 9.35
C ARG A 126 -12.06 -16.96 9.57
N PHE A 127 -11.16 -16.34 8.82
CA PHE A 127 -10.73 -14.95 9.01
C PHE A 127 -11.27 -13.95 7.97
N LYS A 128 -12.15 -14.39 7.07
CA LYS A 128 -12.62 -13.59 5.91
C LYS A 128 -13.29 -12.28 6.27
N ASP A 129 -14.03 -12.25 7.40
CA ASP A 129 -14.84 -11.10 7.81
C ASP A 129 -14.09 -10.13 8.73
N LEU A 130 -12.84 -10.45 9.11
CA LEU A 130 -12.03 -9.61 9.98
C LEU A 130 -11.29 -8.53 9.18
N TRP A 131 -11.22 -7.33 9.74
CA TRP A 131 -10.25 -6.33 9.34
C TRP A 131 -8.92 -6.60 10.02
N VAL A 132 -7.89 -6.97 9.28
CA VAL A 132 -6.65 -7.48 9.84
C VAL A 132 -5.46 -6.58 9.47
N ALA A 133 -4.75 -6.07 10.47
CA ALA A 133 -3.50 -5.36 10.31
C ALA A 133 -2.33 -6.33 10.13
N MET A 134 -1.17 -5.83 9.67
CA MET A 134 0.07 -6.61 9.54
C MET A 134 1.19 -6.00 10.38
N ALA A 135 1.80 -6.82 11.22
CA ALA A 135 2.89 -6.46 12.12
C ALA A 135 4.16 -7.26 11.79
N ILE A 136 5.06 -6.67 11.01
CA ILE A 136 6.34 -7.30 10.62
C ILE A 136 7.52 -6.50 11.18
N THR A 137 7.50 -5.17 11.06
CA THR A 137 8.60 -4.26 11.42
C THR A 137 8.85 -4.24 12.91
N GLU A 138 10.12 -4.26 13.30
CA GLU A 138 10.58 -4.13 14.69
C GLU A 138 11.52 -2.92 14.80
N PRO A 139 11.79 -2.40 16.03
CA PRO A 139 12.68 -1.26 16.23
C PRO A 139 14.05 -1.39 15.54
N GLU A 140 14.60 -2.61 15.50
CA GLU A 140 15.92 -2.90 14.90
C GLU A 140 15.85 -3.65 13.56
N ALA A 141 14.66 -3.98 13.05
CA ALA A 141 14.45 -4.76 11.83
C ALA A 141 13.34 -4.18 10.95
N GLY A 142 13.69 -3.21 10.12
CA GLY A 142 12.82 -2.60 9.10
C GLY A 142 13.07 -3.17 7.71
N SER A 143 14.05 -2.61 6.99
CA SER A 143 14.41 -3.07 5.63
C SER A 143 14.95 -4.50 5.61
N ASP A 144 15.65 -4.94 6.66
CA ASP A 144 15.99 -6.34 6.88
C ASP A 144 14.90 -7.05 7.68
N SER A 145 13.77 -7.27 7.06
CA SER A 145 12.64 -7.99 7.66
C SER A 145 12.94 -9.47 7.98
N ALA A 146 14.07 -10.01 7.52
CA ALA A 146 14.53 -11.34 7.89
C ALA A 146 15.25 -11.38 9.24
N ALA A 147 15.65 -10.23 9.78
CA ALA A 147 16.32 -10.08 11.07
C ALA A 147 15.38 -9.88 12.26
N ILE A 148 14.07 -10.08 12.10
CA ILE A 148 13.10 -9.94 13.19
C ILE A 148 13.43 -10.86 14.36
N ARG A 149 13.16 -10.35 15.57
CA ARG A 149 13.50 -11.01 16.84
C ARG A 149 12.30 -11.50 17.65
N ALA A 150 11.09 -11.04 17.30
CA ALA A 150 9.87 -11.55 17.94
C ALA A 150 9.79 -13.06 17.76
N THR A 151 9.47 -13.77 18.85
CA THR A 151 9.45 -15.23 18.92
C THR A 151 8.05 -15.78 19.05
N ALA A 152 7.84 -17.00 18.54
CA ALA A 152 6.66 -17.80 18.79
C ALA A 152 7.08 -19.19 19.21
N THR A 153 6.85 -19.56 20.46
CA THR A 153 7.19 -20.86 21.03
C THR A 153 5.94 -21.72 21.18
N LEU A 154 5.98 -22.94 20.68
CA LEU A 154 4.87 -23.88 20.85
C LEU A 154 4.84 -24.38 22.30
N ASP A 155 3.69 -24.27 22.96
CA ASP A 155 3.40 -24.74 24.30
C ASP A 155 2.05 -25.47 24.28
N ASP A 156 2.09 -26.78 24.26
CA ASP A 156 0.97 -27.70 24.03
C ASP A 156 0.19 -27.38 22.73
N ASP A 157 -1.02 -26.93 22.87
CA ASP A 157 -1.93 -26.56 21.78
C ASP A 157 -1.96 -25.06 21.47
N HIS A 158 -1.00 -24.27 22.01
CA HIS A 158 -0.90 -22.83 21.84
C HIS A 158 0.50 -22.41 21.37
N TYR A 159 0.56 -21.28 20.68
CA TYR A 159 1.81 -20.53 20.51
C TYR A 159 1.86 -19.38 21.51
N VAL A 160 3.01 -19.20 22.13
CA VAL A 160 3.33 -18.07 23.03
C VAL A 160 4.21 -17.10 22.26
N LEU A 161 3.67 -15.90 21.98
CA LEU A 161 4.37 -14.85 21.24
C LEU A 161 4.98 -13.84 22.21
N ASN A 162 6.23 -13.44 21.92
CA ASN A 162 6.95 -12.40 22.65
C ASN A 162 7.72 -11.49 21.69
N GLY A 163 7.66 -10.17 21.93
CA GLY A 163 8.38 -9.16 21.16
C GLY A 163 7.63 -7.86 21.01
N GLU A 164 8.18 -6.97 20.19
CA GLU A 164 7.60 -5.66 19.90
C GLU A 164 7.56 -5.42 18.40
N LYS A 165 6.45 -4.86 17.92
CA LYS A 165 6.22 -4.48 16.54
C LYS A 165 5.89 -3.00 16.44
N ILE A 166 6.49 -2.31 15.48
CA ILE A 166 6.29 -0.87 15.29
C ILE A 166 5.71 -0.58 13.89
N PHE A 167 5.14 0.61 13.74
CA PHE A 167 4.55 1.10 12.49
C PHE A 167 3.44 0.21 11.93
N VAL A 168 2.61 -0.34 12.83
CA VAL A 168 1.47 -1.19 12.46
C VAL A 168 0.28 -0.33 12.06
N SER A 169 0.07 -0.17 10.75
CA SER A 169 -1.10 0.56 10.22
C SER A 169 -2.40 -0.14 10.63
N ALA A 170 -3.40 0.64 11.04
CA ALA A 170 -4.67 0.19 11.60
C ALA A 170 -4.54 -0.65 12.88
N GLY A 171 -3.39 -0.65 13.54
CA GLY A 171 -3.12 -1.51 14.71
C GLY A 171 -4.03 -1.25 15.90
N GLN A 172 -4.53 -0.02 16.06
CA GLN A 172 -5.51 0.31 17.09
C GLN A 172 -6.94 -0.05 16.69
N ARG A 173 -7.28 0.00 15.39
CA ARG A 173 -8.67 -0.08 14.89
C ARG A 173 -9.05 -1.45 14.38
N CYS A 174 -8.08 -2.29 13.98
CA CYS A 174 -8.31 -3.62 13.40
C CYS A 174 -8.95 -4.60 14.39
N ASP A 175 -9.54 -5.68 13.86
CA ASP A 175 -10.12 -6.77 14.64
C ASP A 175 -9.07 -7.81 15.04
N ALA A 176 -7.99 -7.92 14.26
CA ALA A 176 -6.87 -8.81 14.52
C ALA A 176 -5.59 -8.29 13.86
N VAL A 177 -4.44 -8.84 14.25
CA VAL A 177 -3.13 -8.51 13.70
C VAL A 177 -2.46 -9.78 13.20
N VAL A 178 -1.97 -9.79 11.95
CA VAL A 178 -1.01 -10.81 11.49
C VAL A 178 0.37 -10.42 11.98
N VAL A 179 0.89 -11.15 12.95
CA VAL A 179 2.22 -10.96 13.53
C VAL A 179 3.22 -11.91 12.87
N TRP A 180 4.31 -11.36 12.39
CA TRP A 180 5.45 -12.16 11.92
C TRP A 180 6.43 -12.40 13.05
N ALA A 181 6.68 -13.68 13.38
CA ALA A 181 7.60 -14.09 14.45
C ALA A 181 8.39 -15.32 14.05
N THR A 182 9.54 -15.54 14.68
CA THR A 182 10.40 -16.71 14.42
C THR A 182 10.08 -17.86 15.37
N LEU A 183 9.98 -19.07 14.81
CA LEU A 183 9.91 -20.32 15.57
C LEU A 183 11.29 -20.75 16.12
N ASP A 184 12.37 -20.34 15.43
CA ASP A 184 13.74 -20.71 15.79
C ASP A 184 14.74 -19.68 15.22
N LYS A 185 15.36 -18.90 16.11
CA LYS A 185 16.32 -17.86 15.72
C LYS A 185 17.54 -18.42 14.99
N THR A 186 17.91 -19.67 15.22
CA THR A 186 19.09 -20.31 14.59
C THR A 186 18.86 -20.64 13.13
N LYS A 187 17.62 -20.73 12.67
CA LYS A 187 17.21 -21.06 11.30
C LYS A 187 16.98 -19.83 10.42
N GLY A 188 17.19 -18.63 10.97
CA GLY A 188 17.04 -17.37 10.25
C GLY A 188 15.66 -17.23 9.60
N ARG A 189 15.62 -16.67 8.41
CA ARG A 189 14.36 -16.37 7.70
C ARG A 189 13.46 -17.57 7.41
N ALA A 190 14.00 -18.79 7.40
CA ALA A 190 13.22 -20.00 7.14
C ALA A 190 12.24 -20.33 8.26
N ALA A 191 12.56 -19.92 9.50
CA ALA A 191 11.73 -20.15 10.67
C ALA A 191 10.70 -19.03 10.93
N ILE A 192 10.70 -17.96 10.13
CA ILE A 192 9.74 -16.87 10.28
C ILE A 192 8.39 -17.31 9.73
N LYS A 193 7.35 -17.19 10.59
CA LYS A 193 5.96 -17.54 10.30
C LYS A 193 5.04 -16.38 10.65
N SER A 194 3.82 -16.45 10.16
CA SER A 194 2.78 -15.47 10.42
C SER A 194 1.67 -16.06 11.27
N PHE A 195 1.19 -15.26 12.23
CA PHE A 195 0.22 -15.66 13.24
C PHE A 195 -0.90 -14.65 13.31
N VAL A 196 -2.16 -15.09 13.29
CA VAL A 196 -3.31 -14.22 13.52
C VAL A 196 -3.53 -14.07 15.01
N VAL A 197 -3.39 -12.86 15.52
CA VAL A 197 -3.64 -12.50 16.93
C VAL A 197 -4.89 -11.63 16.98
N PRO A 198 -6.02 -12.15 17.51
CA PRO A 198 -7.25 -11.36 17.67
C PRO A 198 -7.03 -10.19 18.64
N LYS A 199 -7.71 -9.08 18.41
CA LYS A 199 -7.71 -7.94 19.32
C LYS A 199 -8.25 -8.37 20.69
N GLY A 200 -7.64 -7.89 21.77
CA GLY A 200 -8.00 -8.24 23.13
C GLY A 200 -7.42 -9.57 23.62
N THR A 201 -6.60 -10.26 22.82
CA THR A 201 -5.84 -11.42 23.31
C THR A 201 -4.95 -11.01 24.48
N PRO A 202 -5.02 -11.70 25.66
CA PRO A 202 -4.13 -11.41 26.77
C PRO A 202 -2.66 -11.46 26.37
N GLY A 203 -1.88 -10.47 26.80
CA GLY A 203 -0.47 -10.33 26.42
C GLY A 203 -0.23 -9.58 25.11
N MET A 204 -1.28 -9.16 24.38
CA MET A 204 -1.13 -8.20 23.27
C MET A 204 -1.67 -6.84 23.69
N GLU A 205 -0.86 -5.81 23.60
CA GLU A 205 -1.26 -4.43 23.88
C GLU A 205 -0.82 -3.45 22.77
N VAL A 206 -1.61 -2.41 22.54
CA VAL A 206 -1.21 -1.24 21.77
C VAL A 206 -0.44 -0.32 22.72
N ALA A 207 0.89 -0.36 22.66
CA ALA A 207 1.77 0.39 23.54
C ALA A 207 1.80 1.90 23.26
N GLY A 208 1.46 2.30 22.02
CA GLY A 208 1.39 3.69 21.61
C GLY A 208 0.97 3.86 20.16
N LEU A 209 0.69 5.12 19.79
CA LEU A 209 0.44 5.55 18.41
C LEU A 209 1.51 6.52 17.96
N GLU A 210 1.97 6.38 16.73
CA GLU A 210 3.03 7.20 16.16
C GLU A 210 2.53 8.58 15.74
N HIS A 211 3.21 9.64 16.18
CA HIS A 211 3.05 10.98 15.63
C HIS A 211 3.85 11.10 14.31
N LYS A 212 3.16 11.43 13.23
CA LYS A 212 3.74 11.30 11.88
C LYS A 212 3.82 12.64 11.15
N LEU A 213 4.73 12.72 10.18
CA LEU A 213 4.82 13.84 9.25
C LEU A 213 3.53 14.03 8.47
N GLY A 214 3.02 12.96 7.88
CA GLY A 214 1.82 12.91 7.06
C GLY A 214 0.99 11.66 7.34
N ILE A 215 -0.03 11.41 6.51
CA ILE A 215 -1.03 10.33 6.67
C ILE A 215 -1.62 10.25 8.08
N ARG A 216 -1.86 11.40 8.70
CA ARG A 216 -2.22 11.50 10.13
C ARG A 216 -3.61 10.93 10.45
N ALA A 217 -4.52 10.86 9.48
CA ALA A 217 -5.82 10.21 9.62
C ALA A 217 -5.72 8.67 9.72
N SER A 218 -4.59 8.06 9.32
CA SER A 218 -4.34 6.62 9.45
C SER A 218 -3.60 6.35 10.75
N ASP A 219 -4.20 5.59 11.67
CA ASP A 219 -3.50 5.18 12.89
C ASP A 219 -2.34 4.23 12.56
N THR A 220 -1.27 4.40 13.31
CA THR A 220 -0.05 3.61 13.16
C THR A 220 0.44 3.28 14.56
N ALA A 221 0.40 2.01 14.92
CA ALA A 221 0.59 1.56 16.31
C ALA A 221 1.95 0.89 16.53
N THR A 222 2.43 1.01 17.76
CA THR A 222 3.40 0.10 18.36
C THR A 222 2.62 -0.96 19.12
N ILE A 223 2.89 -2.25 18.85
CA ILE A 223 2.25 -3.41 19.48
C ILE A 223 3.31 -4.19 20.26
N ARG A 224 3.03 -4.41 21.56
CA ARG A 224 3.84 -5.26 22.43
C ARG A 224 3.15 -6.59 22.63
N LEU A 225 3.96 -7.65 22.60
CA LEU A 225 3.56 -9.03 22.87
C LEU A 225 4.36 -9.53 24.07
N ASP A 226 3.68 -9.84 25.15
CA ASP A 226 4.26 -10.36 26.39
C ASP A 226 3.50 -11.62 26.80
N ASN A 227 4.12 -12.78 26.59
CA ASN A 227 3.52 -14.08 26.80
C ASN A 227 2.12 -14.20 26.17
N CYS A 228 1.96 -13.64 24.98
CA CYS A 228 0.69 -13.61 24.25
C CYS A 228 0.37 -15.01 23.73
N ARG A 229 -0.61 -15.67 24.34
CA ARG A 229 -1.03 -17.04 23.98
C ARG A 229 -2.13 -17.02 22.94
N ILE A 230 -1.91 -17.74 21.85
CA ILE A 230 -2.88 -17.93 20.78
C ILE A 230 -3.02 -19.41 20.42
N PRO A 231 -4.21 -19.87 19.97
CA PRO A 231 -4.39 -21.24 19.51
C PRO A 231 -3.39 -21.63 18.41
N ARG A 232 -2.96 -22.87 18.41
CA ARG A 232 -2.01 -23.41 17.41
C ARG A 232 -2.47 -23.16 15.96
N ASP A 233 -3.78 -23.23 15.72
CA ASP A 233 -4.39 -23.06 14.41
C ASP A 233 -4.34 -21.61 13.89
N ASN A 234 -3.90 -20.66 14.71
CA ASN A 234 -3.70 -19.27 14.31
C ASN A 234 -2.37 -19.05 13.58
N LEU A 235 -1.47 -20.05 13.53
CA LEU A 235 -0.33 -20.03 12.62
C LEU A 235 -0.85 -20.21 11.19
N LEU A 236 -0.56 -19.27 10.30
CA LEU A 236 -1.01 -19.32 8.90
C LEU A 236 -0.14 -20.26 8.06
N GLY A 237 -0.79 -21.13 7.33
CA GLY A 237 -0.14 -22.11 6.46
C GLY A 237 0.51 -23.27 7.24
N SER A 238 1.75 -23.64 6.88
CA SER A 238 2.47 -24.78 7.48
C SER A 238 3.47 -24.34 8.56
N PRO A 239 3.54 -25.02 9.72
CA PRO A 239 4.57 -24.79 10.73
C PRO A 239 5.96 -25.29 10.31
N GLU A 240 6.07 -26.07 9.26
CA GLU A 240 7.33 -26.65 8.83
C GLU A 240 8.36 -25.58 8.46
N ILE A 241 9.58 -25.74 8.96
CA ILE A 241 10.73 -24.89 8.65
C ILE A 241 11.37 -25.42 7.38
N ASN A 242 11.12 -24.76 6.24
CA ASN A 242 11.68 -25.13 4.96
C ASN A 242 12.73 -24.09 4.54
N VAL A 243 14.01 -24.48 4.60
CA VAL A 243 15.16 -23.60 4.31
C VAL A 243 15.17 -23.15 2.84
N GLU A 244 14.67 -23.98 1.91
CA GLU A 244 14.65 -23.67 0.49
C GLU A 244 13.55 -22.66 0.13
N LYS A 245 12.37 -22.77 0.75
CA LYS A 245 11.25 -21.86 0.54
C LYS A 245 11.37 -20.56 1.34
N GLY A 246 12.12 -20.56 2.44
CA GLY A 246 12.45 -19.40 3.25
C GLY A 246 11.22 -18.52 3.56
N PHE A 247 11.40 -17.21 3.40
CA PHE A 247 10.43 -16.14 3.67
C PHE A 247 9.48 -15.85 2.48
N ALA A 248 9.20 -16.85 1.64
CA ALA A 248 8.47 -16.68 0.37
C ALA A 248 7.04 -16.12 0.55
N GLY A 249 6.34 -16.48 1.64
CA GLY A 249 4.98 -15.99 1.90
C GLY A 249 4.90 -14.47 2.12
N ALA A 250 5.85 -13.90 2.89
CA ALA A 250 5.91 -12.46 3.06
C ALA A 250 6.27 -11.75 1.75
N MET A 251 7.21 -12.30 0.99
CA MET A 251 7.59 -11.73 -0.31
C MET A 251 6.44 -11.73 -1.31
N ALA A 252 5.66 -12.81 -1.37
CA ALA A 252 4.46 -12.88 -2.21
C ALA A 252 3.41 -11.83 -1.81
N THR A 253 3.25 -11.56 -0.51
CA THR A 253 2.37 -10.50 -0.02
C THR A 253 2.81 -9.14 -0.58
N PHE A 254 4.09 -8.79 -0.45
CA PHE A 254 4.62 -7.51 -0.92
C PHE A 254 4.61 -7.36 -2.45
N ASP A 255 4.86 -8.41 -3.21
CA ASP A 255 4.76 -8.35 -4.68
C ASP A 255 3.33 -8.00 -5.15
N ASN A 256 2.32 -8.40 -4.36
CA ASN A 256 0.92 -8.10 -4.63
C ASN A 256 0.49 -6.69 -4.19
N THR A 257 1.14 -6.09 -3.18
CA THR A 257 0.73 -4.78 -2.63
C THR A 257 1.49 -3.60 -3.23
N ARG A 258 2.71 -3.78 -3.72
CA ARG A 258 3.54 -2.70 -4.31
C ARG A 258 2.88 -1.90 -5.43
N PRO A 259 2.13 -2.50 -6.39
CA PRO A 259 1.43 -1.72 -7.41
C PRO A 259 0.34 -0.81 -6.84
N LEU A 260 -0.27 -1.18 -5.70
CA LEU A 260 -1.25 -0.32 -5.03
C LEU A 260 -0.57 0.84 -4.31
N VAL A 261 0.62 0.64 -3.72
CA VAL A 261 1.43 1.75 -3.18
C VAL A 261 1.84 2.71 -4.29
N ALA A 262 2.23 2.20 -5.46
CA ALA A 262 2.48 3.03 -6.63
C ALA A 262 1.25 3.84 -7.03
N ALA A 263 0.07 3.21 -7.07
CA ALA A 263 -1.20 3.87 -7.36
C ALA A 263 -1.53 4.99 -6.37
N GLN A 264 -1.28 4.76 -5.07
CA GLN A 264 -1.45 5.78 -4.03
C GLN A 264 -0.56 7.00 -4.28
N ALA A 265 0.72 6.79 -4.60
CA ALA A 265 1.65 7.88 -4.90
C ALA A 265 1.24 8.66 -6.16
N ILE A 266 0.79 7.96 -7.19
CA ILE A 266 0.27 8.53 -8.44
C ILE A 266 -0.97 9.39 -8.18
N GLY A 267 -1.90 8.91 -7.34
CA GLY A 267 -3.11 9.65 -6.97
C GLY A 267 -2.81 10.96 -6.25
N VAL A 268 -1.96 10.92 -5.22
CA VAL A 268 -1.54 12.14 -4.48
C VAL A 268 -0.79 13.12 -5.39
N ALA A 269 0.11 12.62 -6.24
CA ALA A 269 0.85 13.45 -7.19
C ALA A 269 -0.09 14.13 -8.19
N ARG A 270 -1.10 13.40 -8.72
CA ARG A 270 -2.11 13.97 -9.63
C ARG A 270 -2.90 15.08 -8.96
N ALA A 271 -3.36 14.88 -7.71
CA ALA A 271 -4.05 15.92 -6.95
C ALA A 271 -3.20 17.20 -6.83
N SER A 272 -1.91 17.05 -6.57
CA SER A 272 -0.99 18.19 -6.45
C SER A 272 -0.77 18.90 -7.80
N LEU A 273 -0.60 18.15 -8.88
CA LEU A 273 -0.45 18.72 -10.23
C LEU A 273 -1.69 19.49 -10.67
N GLU A 274 -2.87 18.90 -10.53
CA GLU A 274 -4.13 19.55 -10.91
C GLU A 274 -4.32 20.87 -10.14
N ARG A 275 -4.08 20.86 -8.81
CA ARG A 275 -4.20 22.06 -8.02
C ARG A 275 -3.13 23.10 -8.33
N ALA A 276 -1.88 22.66 -8.52
CA ALA A 276 -0.80 23.56 -8.90
C ALA A 276 -1.08 24.22 -10.26
N ARG A 277 -1.59 23.48 -11.25
CA ARG A 277 -2.01 24.04 -12.54
C ARG A 277 -3.01 25.17 -12.36
N GLU A 278 -4.11 24.94 -11.63
CA GLU A 278 -5.13 25.94 -11.39
C GLU A 278 -4.55 27.22 -10.75
N LEU A 279 -3.62 27.08 -9.81
CA LEU A 279 -2.99 28.21 -9.13
C LEU A 279 -2.01 28.95 -10.03
N LEU A 280 -1.25 28.25 -10.86
CA LEU A 280 -0.34 28.84 -11.84
C LEU A 280 -1.12 29.61 -12.92
N GLU A 281 -2.19 29.04 -13.46
CA GLU A 281 -3.06 29.70 -14.44
C GLU A 281 -3.70 30.97 -13.85
N ARG A 282 -4.19 30.93 -12.60
CA ARG A 282 -4.69 32.12 -11.87
C ARG A 282 -3.61 33.20 -11.68
N ALA A 283 -2.35 32.79 -11.56
CA ALA A 283 -1.21 33.69 -11.49
C ALA A 283 -0.74 34.20 -12.84
N GLY A 284 -1.42 33.86 -13.93
CA GLY A 284 -1.08 34.28 -15.30
C GLY A 284 0.11 33.52 -15.91
N ILE A 285 0.44 32.34 -15.36
CA ILE A 285 1.45 31.46 -15.94
C ILE A 285 0.76 30.51 -16.91
N ASP A 286 1.01 30.73 -18.18
CA ASP A 286 0.52 29.89 -19.28
C ASP A 286 1.36 28.62 -19.40
N ILE A 287 0.69 27.45 -19.46
CA ILE A 287 1.29 26.13 -19.67
C ILE A 287 0.85 25.66 -21.05
N ASP A 288 1.72 25.84 -22.04
CA ASP A 288 1.43 25.58 -23.44
C ASP A 288 2.07 24.25 -23.88
N TYR A 289 1.22 23.26 -24.17
CA TYR A 289 1.66 21.92 -24.59
C TYR A 289 2.18 21.87 -26.03
N ASP A 290 1.88 22.87 -26.85
CA ASP A 290 2.34 22.97 -28.23
C ASP A 290 3.69 23.67 -28.35
N ARG A 291 4.19 24.26 -27.23
CA ARG A 291 5.46 24.98 -27.17
C ARG A 291 6.53 24.16 -26.48
N PRO A 292 7.76 24.08 -26.99
CA PRO A 292 8.85 23.36 -26.33
C PRO A 292 9.19 24.01 -24.98
N ALA A 293 9.62 23.19 -23.99
CA ALA A 293 9.87 23.63 -22.61
C ALA A 293 10.84 24.83 -22.53
N TYR A 294 11.88 24.88 -23.37
CA TYR A 294 12.84 26.02 -23.39
C TYR A 294 12.24 27.32 -23.92
N GLY A 295 11.08 27.29 -24.55
CA GLY A 295 10.33 28.46 -25.04
C GLY A 295 9.28 28.98 -24.07
N GLN A 296 9.22 28.45 -22.85
CA GLN A 296 8.25 28.78 -21.84
C GLN A 296 8.89 29.38 -20.58
N SER A 297 8.08 29.83 -19.63
CA SER A 297 8.58 30.23 -18.31
C SER A 297 9.20 29.03 -17.59
N ALA A 298 10.15 29.29 -16.68
CA ALA A 298 10.75 28.22 -15.86
C ALA A 298 9.70 27.42 -15.06
N ALA A 299 8.64 28.09 -14.58
CA ALA A 299 7.54 27.44 -13.88
C ALA A 299 6.76 26.51 -14.78
N ALA A 300 6.38 26.94 -15.99
CA ALA A 300 5.66 26.10 -16.96
C ALA A 300 6.52 24.92 -17.43
N ALA A 301 7.82 25.15 -17.74
CA ALA A 301 8.73 24.08 -18.11
C ALA A 301 8.91 23.04 -17.00
N THR A 302 9.02 23.48 -15.74
CA THR A 302 9.09 22.59 -14.58
C THR A 302 7.81 21.78 -14.45
N PHE A 303 6.65 22.44 -14.55
CA PHE A 303 5.35 21.77 -14.46
C PHE A 303 5.20 20.66 -15.51
N LEU A 304 5.52 20.93 -16.77
CA LEU A 304 5.47 19.93 -17.86
C LEU A 304 6.40 18.73 -17.60
N GLN A 305 7.59 18.97 -17.01
CA GLN A 305 8.48 17.87 -16.63
C GLN A 305 7.87 17.00 -15.53
N LEU A 306 7.23 17.61 -14.54
CA LEU A 306 6.55 16.87 -13.46
C LEU A 306 5.38 16.01 -13.99
N GLU A 307 4.62 16.52 -14.97
CA GLU A 307 3.57 15.74 -15.63
C GLU A 307 4.14 14.56 -16.41
N ALA A 308 5.23 14.75 -17.15
CA ALA A 308 5.89 13.65 -17.88
C ALA A 308 6.40 12.56 -16.92
N ASP A 309 6.94 12.95 -15.78
CA ASP A 309 7.37 12.00 -14.74
C ASP A 309 6.19 11.26 -14.08
N TRP A 310 5.07 11.96 -13.88
CA TRP A 310 3.84 11.37 -13.41
C TRP A 310 3.32 10.31 -14.38
N GLU A 311 3.24 10.63 -15.67
CA GLU A 311 2.78 9.71 -16.72
C GLU A 311 3.65 8.46 -16.79
N ALA A 312 4.98 8.60 -16.71
CA ALA A 312 5.90 7.47 -16.69
C ALA A 312 5.63 6.51 -15.51
N ALA A 313 5.32 7.04 -14.33
CA ALA A 313 4.99 6.20 -13.18
C ALA A 313 3.62 5.54 -13.31
N TYR A 314 2.64 6.28 -13.84
CA TYR A 314 1.30 5.75 -14.12
C TYR A 314 1.35 4.55 -15.04
N LEU A 315 2.08 4.63 -16.16
CA LEU A 315 2.25 3.54 -17.11
C LEU A 315 2.90 2.30 -16.49
N LEU A 316 3.91 2.47 -15.64
CA LEU A 316 4.56 1.36 -14.94
C LEU A 316 3.59 0.66 -13.96
N ALA A 317 2.73 1.40 -13.27
CA ALA A 317 1.74 0.83 -12.37
C ALA A 317 0.67 0.03 -13.13
N LEU A 318 0.20 0.55 -14.28
CA LEU A 318 -0.73 -0.16 -15.15
C LEU A 318 -0.10 -1.45 -15.70
N GLU A 319 1.16 -1.42 -16.13
CA GLU A 319 1.88 -2.61 -16.61
C GLU A 319 1.93 -3.70 -15.52
N ALA A 320 2.33 -3.34 -14.31
CA ALA A 320 2.41 -4.29 -13.19
C ALA A 320 1.04 -4.94 -12.88
N ALA A 321 -0.04 -4.16 -12.90
CA ALA A 321 -1.39 -4.65 -12.68
C ALA A 321 -1.87 -5.55 -13.81
N TRP A 322 -1.63 -5.13 -15.06
CA TRP A 322 -1.98 -5.92 -16.25
C TRP A 322 -1.26 -7.28 -16.27
N MET A 323 0.02 -7.33 -15.90
CA MET A 323 0.76 -8.58 -15.80
C MET A 323 0.11 -9.52 -14.78
N ALA A 324 -0.32 -9.01 -13.62
CA ALA A 324 -1.03 -9.80 -12.63
C ALA A 324 -2.38 -10.34 -13.15
N ASP A 325 -3.15 -9.53 -13.87
CA ASP A 325 -4.41 -9.95 -14.48
C ASP A 325 -4.22 -11.07 -15.52
N ASN A 326 -3.05 -11.11 -16.15
CA ASN A 326 -2.68 -12.11 -17.16
C ASN A 326 -1.82 -13.26 -16.59
N ASN A 327 -1.76 -13.43 -15.27
CA ASN A 327 -0.99 -14.48 -14.57
C ASN A 327 0.51 -14.48 -14.94
N LYS A 328 1.06 -13.33 -15.30
CA LYS A 328 2.48 -13.17 -15.60
C LYS A 328 3.26 -12.79 -14.33
N PRO A 329 4.47 -13.33 -14.13
CA PRO A 329 5.34 -12.90 -13.04
C PRO A 329 5.63 -11.41 -13.15
N ASN A 330 5.26 -10.61 -12.15
CA ASN A 330 5.35 -9.14 -12.18
C ASN A 330 6.26 -8.52 -11.10
N SER A 331 7.03 -9.33 -10.38
CA SER A 331 7.88 -8.84 -9.26
C SER A 331 8.85 -7.72 -9.68
N LEU A 332 9.40 -7.79 -10.91
CA LEU A 332 10.24 -6.74 -11.46
C LEU A 332 9.44 -5.45 -11.69
N GLN A 333 8.34 -5.53 -12.42
CA GLN A 333 7.49 -4.38 -12.78
C GLN A 333 6.84 -3.76 -11.54
N ALA A 334 6.37 -4.57 -10.60
CA ALA A 334 5.83 -4.10 -9.32
C ALA A 334 6.87 -3.30 -8.52
N SER A 335 8.14 -3.75 -8.49
CA SER A 335 9.23 -3.03 -7.83
C SER A 335 9.62 -1.77 -8.59
N MET A 336 9.67 -1.80 -9.93
CA MET A 336 9.92 -0.62 -10.77
C MET A 336 8.82 0.44 -10.59
N ALA A 337 7.56 0.03 -10.62
CA ALA A 337 6.41 0.92 -10.41
C ALA A 337 6.47 1.59 -9.02
N LYS A 338 6.67 0.80 -7.96
CA LYS A 338 6.77 1.33 -6.59
C LYS A 338 7.97 2.26 -6.41
N ALA A 339 9.12 1.91 -6.95
CA ALA A 339 10.33 2.73 -6.88
C ALA A 339 10.13 4.07 -7.61
N LYS A 340 9.66 4.04 -8.86
CA LYS A 340 9.42 5.28 -9.63
C LYS A 340 8.33 6.12 -8.99
N ALA A 341 7.16 5.55 -8.69
CA ALA A 341 6.01 6.29 -8.19
C ALA A 341 6.25 6.90 -6.79
N GLY A 342 6.85 6.14 -5.86
CA GLY A 342 7.14 6.65 -4.52
C GLY A 342 8.11 7.83 -4.53
N ARG A 343 9.18 7.74 -5.35
CA ARG A 343 10.15 8.81 -5.49
C ARG A 343 9.54 10.06 -6.13
N ILE A 344 8.94 9.89 -7.32
CA ILE A 344 8.41 11.05 -8.03
C ILE A 344 7.18 11.64 -7.36
N GLY A 345 6.38 10.84 -6.66
CA GLY A 345 5.25 11.32 -5.87
C GLY A 345 5.71 12.34 -4.83
N SER A 346 6.78 12.04 -4.10
CA SER A 346 7.40 12.99 -3.16
C SER A 346 8.00 14.20 -3.86
N GLU A 347 8.63 14.03 -5.02
CA GLU A 347 9.24 15.11 -5.78
C GLU A 347 8.18 16.04 -6.38
N ILE A 348 7.17 15.49 -7.05
CA ILE A 348 6.06 16.24 -7.65
C ILE A 348 5.34 17.06 -6.58
N THR A 349 4.93 16.44 -5.49
CA THR A 349 4.14 17.13 -4.46
C THR A 349 4.93 18.28 -3.81
N LEU A 350 6.22 18.07 -3.54
CA LEU A 350 7.08 19.13 -2.98
C LEU A 350 7.35 20.25 -3.99
N ARG A 351 7.58 19.91 -5.27
CA ARG A 351 7.74 20.91 -6.34
C ARG A 351 6.47 21.72 -6.59
N CYS A 352 5.30 21.13 -6.46
CA CYS A 352 4.04 21.86 -6.53
C CYS A 352 3.90 22.87 -5.38
N VAL A 353 4.38 22.54 -4.17
CA VAL A 353 4.46 23.50 -3.07
C VAL A 353 5.38 24.68 -3.44
N GLU A 354 6.57 24.40 -3.98
CA GLU A 354 7.54 25.42 -4.40
C GLU A 354 6.96 26.31 -5.52
N LEU A 355 6.36 25.72 -6.55
CA LEU A 355 5.78 26.46 -7.68
C LEU A 355 4.65 27.42 -7.25
N CYS A 356 3.86 27.02 -6.27
CA CYS A 356 2.72 27.79 -5.75
C CYS A 356 3.09 28.75 -4.60
N GLY A 357 4.36 28.75 -4.15
CA GLY A 357 4.90 29.67 -3.14
C GLY A 357 4.09 29.68 -1.84
N SER A 358 3.66 30.85 -1.38
CA SER A 358 2.92 30.97 -0.11
C SER A 358 1.58 30.23 -0.11
N LEU A 359 0.90 30.13 -1.25
CA LEU A 359 -0.33 29.35 -1.38
C LEU A 359 -0.05 27.83 -1.24
N GLY A 360 1.07 27.36 -1.80
CA GLY A 360 1.47 25.97 -1.67
C GLY A 360 1.92 25.58 -0.27
N TYR A 361 2.57 26.51 0.45
CA TYR A 361 3.12 26.28 1.79
C TYR A 361 2.07 26.44 2.91
N GLY A 362 1.05 27.28 2.69
CA GLY A 362 -0.01 27.54 3.65
C GLY A 362 -1.06 26.45 3.69
N GLU A 363 -1.73 26.31 4.85
CA GLU A 363 -2.75 25.27 5.08
C GLU A 363 -4.08 25.50 4.34
N GLY A 364 -4.28 26.67 3.72
CA GLY A 364 -5.50 27.01 2.97
C GLY A 364 -5.73 26.11 1.74
N GLU A 365 -4.64 25.66 1.15
CA GLU A 365 -4.62 24.62 0.12
C GLU A 365 -4.15 23.29 0.72
N LEU A 366 -4.30 22.19 0.02
CA LEU A 366 -3.85 20.88 0.50
C LEU A 366 -2.42 20.52 0.02
N LEU A 367 -1.74 21.39 -0.72
CA LEU A 367 -0.45 21.10 -1.36
C LEU A 367 0.63 20.69 -0.34
N GLU A 368 0.77 21.45 0.77
CA GLU A 368 1.74 21.10 1.82
C GLU A 368 1.39 19.78 2.51
N LYS A 369 0.09 19.49 2.69
CA LYS A 369 -0.35 18.22 3.26
C LYS A 369 -0.02 17.05 2.33
N TRP A 370 -0.29 17.17 1.05
CA TRP A 370 0.04 16.13 0.08
C TRP A 370 1.54 15.88 -0.02
N ALA A 371 2.38 16.91 0.12
CA ALA A 371 3.84 16.76 0.20
C ALA A 371 4.27 15.97 1.43
N ARG A 372 3.63 16.20 2.60
CA ARG A 372 3.88 15.45 3.83
C ARG A 372 3.39 14.00 3.71
N ASP A 373 2.20 13.80 3.18
CA ASP A 373 1.57 12.49 3.00
C ASP A 373 2.33 11.60 2.00
N SER A 374 2.79 12.17 0.89
CA SER A 374 3.46 11.42 -0.16
C SER A 374 4.78 10.78 0.29
N LYS A 375 5.45 11.36 1.29
CA LYS A 375 6.79 10.91 1.69
C LYS A 375 6.83 9.47 2.18
N ILE A 376 5.79 9.01 2.87
CA ILE A 376 5.75 7.63 3.37
C ILE A 376 5.67 6.60 2.24
N LEU A 377 5.09 6.97 1.09
CA LEU A 377 4.92 6.10 -0.06
C LEU A 377 6.26 5.71 -0.73
N ASP A 378 7.31 6.46 -0.43
CA ASP A 378 8.70 6.17 -0.81
C ASP A 378 9.42 5.24 0.20
N ILE A 379 8.87 5.11 1.43
CA ILE A 379 9.55 4.45 2.55
C ILE A 379 8.96 3.06 2.84
N PHE A 380 7.67 2.96 3.11
CA PHE A 380 7.05 1.70 3.55
C PHE A 380 6.91 0.67 2.41
N GLU A 381 6.58 -0.58 2.75
CA GLU A 381 6.51 -1.73 1.83
C GLU A 381 7.78 -1.96 1.00
N GLY A 382 8.91 -1.69 1.62
CA GLY A 382 10.24 -1.71 1.03
C GLY A 382 10.64 -0.32 0.52
N THR A 383 11.71 0.22 1.15
CA THR A 383 12.26 1.53 0.79
C THR A 383 12.66 1.60 -0.68
N GLN A 384 12.86 2.81 -1.19
CA GLN A 384 13.42 3.08 -2.51
C GLN A 384 14.64 2.20 -2.81
N GLN A 385 15.58 2.11 -1.86
CA GLN A 385 16.82 1.33 -1.99
C GLN A 385 16.52 -0.17 -2.10
N ILE A 386 15.58 -0.68 -1.32
CA ILE A 386 15.16 -2.10 -1.38
C ILE A 386 14.52 -2.41 -2.74
N GLN A 387 13.67 -1.52 -3.27
CA GLN A 387 13.09 -1.71 -4.59
C GLN A 387 14.17 -1.72 -5.68
N GLN A 388 15.12 -0.80 -5.63
CA GLN A 388 16.25 -0.75 -6.58
C GLN A 388 17.10 -2.03 -6.52
N LEU A 389 17.37 -2.57 -5.32
CA LEU A 389 18.06 -3.85 -5.17
C LEU A 389 17.28 -5.02 -5.78
N ILE A 390 15.95 -5.05 -5.62
CA ILE A 390 15.10 -6.08 -6.22
C ILE A 390 15.17 -5.97 -7.76
N VAL A 391 15.03 -4.76 -8.30
CA VAL A 391 15.12 -4.50 -9.74
C VAL A 391 16.47 -4.96 -10.28
N ALA A 392 17.58 -4.55 -9.64
CA ALA A 392 18.92 -4.93 -10.04
C ALA A 392 19.11 -6.45 -10.05
N ARG A 393 18.66 -7.15 -9.00
CA ARG A 393 18.75 -8.64 -8.92
C ARG A 393 17.97 -9.30 -10.06
N ARG A 394 16.77 -8.83 -10.34
CA ARG A 394 15.92 -9.38 -11.40
C ARG A 394 16.52 -9.17 -12.78
N LEU A 395 17.04 -7.99 -13.06
CA LEU A 395 17.68 -7.66 -14.34
C LEU A 395 18.99 -8.45 -14.55
N LEU A 396 19.76 -8.66 -13.50
CA LEU A 396 21.02 -9.39 -13.56
C LEU A 396 20.85 -10.92 -13.44
N GLY A 397 19.64 -11.41 -13.14
CA GLY A 397 19.37 -12.83 -12.90
C GLY A 397 20.09 -13.37 -11.65
N LYS A 398 20.40 -12.50 -10.66
CA LYS A 398 21.17 -12.84 -9.47
C LYS A 398 20.32 -12.94 -8.20
N THR A 399 20.77 -13.77 -7.28
CA THR A 399 20.24 -13.89 -5.92
C THR A 399 20.86 -12.84 -4.98
N SER A 400 20.28 -12.69 -3.78
CA SER A 400 20.81 -11.79 -2.74
C SER A 400 22.22 -12.22 -2.28
N ALA A 401 22.54 -13.51 -2.32
CA ALA A 401 23.85 -14.03 -1.92
C ALA A 401 24.94 -13.70 -2.92
N GLU A 402 24.58 -13.58 -4.21
CA GLU A 402 25.52 -13.31 -5.32
C GLU A 402 25.83 -11.83 -5.53
N LEU A 403 25.08 -10.94 -4.87
CA LEU A 403 25.28 -9.49 -4.91
C LEU A 403 25.86 -8.93 -3.60
N LYS A 404 26.53 -9.76 -2.83
CA LYS A 404 27.27 -9.35 -1.63
C LYS A 404 28.61 -8.74 -1.99
#